data_8c212dfae4ec487a9c4a00b7639900cd
#
_entry.id   8c212dfae4ec487a9c4a00b7639900cd
#
_cell.length_a   1.000
_cell.length_b   1.000
_cell.length_c   1.000
_cell.angle_alpha   90.00
_cell.angle_beta   90.00
_cell.angle_gamma   90.00
#
_symmetry.space_group_name_H-M   'P 1'
#
loop_
_entity.id
_entity.type
_entity.pdbx_description
1 polymer ?
#
loop_
_entity_poly.entity_id
_entity_poly.type
_entity_poly.pdbx_seq_one_letter_code
_entity_poly.pdbx_strand_id
1 'polypeptide(L)'
;MIIIKNNFDIKKISYIHVGGVVKQYIEFDDYHVLKNIDKFISLGNTSKILFCFDYSPNVFIKYVKKKIYFFKDKFFAYSGISLLKLNEILMKKNITGFEKLSTIPGLLGGSIVNNASFLDQCISDLLIKILVYENKKIYFINKKDLDITYRNTNLKRNNFLVIGAYFYLKYDLPENILKRYNLAKEYRILHQENKLSLGSTFKNGKNYKIGQILDKLSYKGFSLSKNCYVSNKHANFIIIEKGANYKEIYYLINFLKNVLYNYLQEDVYLEIQVIFKDGRSSTN
;
A
#
# COMPACT_ATOMS: atom_id res chain seq x y z
N MET A 1 -5.44 16.33 -16.69
CA MET A 1 -6.75 16.21 -15.97
C MET A 1 -6.54 16.66 -14.54
N ILE A 2 -7.50 17.44 -14.01
CA ILE A 2 -7.55 17.80 -12.57
C ILE A 2 -9.01 17.71 -12.11
N ILE A 3 -9.23 17.07 -10.96
CA ILE A 3 -10.54 16.96 -10.31
C ILE A 3 -10.37 17.43 -8.87
N ILE A 4 -11.13 18.45 -8.48
CA ILE A 4 -11.14 19.00 -7.12
C ILE A 4 -12.52 18.78 -6.52
N LYS A 5 -12.57 18.18 -5.33
CA LYS A 5 -13.80 17.92 -4.59
C LYS A 5 -13.66 18.42 -3.16
N ASN A 6 -14.53 19.33 -2.75
CA ASN A 6 -14.62 19.82 -1.39
C ASN A 6 -15.59 18.96 -0.57
N ASN A 7 -15.37 18.86 0.74
CA ASN A 7 -16.17 18.06 1.67
C ASN A 7 -16.40 16.63 1.11
N PHE A 8 -15.31 15.99 0.69
CA PHE A 8 -15.36 14.74 -0.03
C PHE A 8 -15.42 13.55 0.93
N ASP A 9 -16.41 12.66 0.74
CA ASP A 9 -16.48 11.40 1.45
C ASP A 9 -15.40 10.44 0.95
N ILE A 10 -14.39 10.21 1.79
CA ILE A 10 -13.21 9.38 1.46
C ILE A 10 -13.57 7.90 1.26
N LYS A 11 -14.72 7.43 1.76
CA LYS A 11 -15.21 6.06 1.55
C LYS A 11 -15.30 5.71 0.07
N LYS A 12 -15.58 6.71 -0.78
CA LYS A 12 -15.69 6.52 -2.26
C LYS A 12 -14.39 6.09 -2.91
N ILE A 13 -13.24 6.33 -2.29
CA ILE A 13 -11.91 5.95 -2.80
C ILE A 13 -11.12 5.08 -1.83
N SER A 14 -11.60 4.90 -0.60
CA SER A 14 -11.03 3.96 0.36
C SER A 14 -11.20 2.53 -0.15
N TYR A 15 -10.11 1.77 -0.17
CA TYR A 15 -10.12 0.38 -0.65
C TYR A 15 -11.11 -0.51 0.11
N ILE A 16 -11.31 -0.22 1.38
CA ILE A 16 -12.23 -0.95 2.27
C ILE A 16 -13.56 -0.21 2.49
N HIS A 17 -13.81 0.88 1.78
CA HIS A 17 -15.03 1.71 1.90
C HIS A 17 -15.30 2.25 3.30
N VAL A 18 -14.24 2.50 4.07
CA VAL A 18 -14.30 3.04 5.44
C VAL A 18 -13.53 4.36 5.53
N GLY A 19 -14.01 5.29 6.37
CA GLY A 19 -13.44 6.62 6.60
C GLY A 19 -14.54 7.66 6.77
N GLY A 20 -14.16 8.93 6.87
CA GLY A 20 -15.05 10.08 7.02
C GLY A 20 -14.99 11.04 5.84
N VAL A 21 -15.31 12.31 6.10
CA VAL A 21 -15.25 13.40 5.14
C VAL A 21 -13.91 14.12 5.25
N VAL A 22 -13.32 14.49 4.13
CA VAL A 22 -12.10 15.32 4.06
C VAL A 22 -12.45 16.70 3.52
N LYS A 23 -11.76 17.73 4.02
CA LYS A 23 -11.95 19.12 3.55
C LYS A 23 -11.85 19.20 2.03
N GLN A 24 -10.81 18.57 1.46
CA GLN A 24 -10.59 18.60 0.02
C GLN A 24 -9.89 17.33 -0.45
N TYR A 25 -10.33 16.80 -1.59
CA TYR A 25 -9.69 15.74 -2.35
C TYR A 25 -9.36 16.24 -3.75
N ILE A 26 -8.11 16.05 -4.18
CA ILE A 26 -7.61 16.48 -5.49
C ILE A 26 -7.00 15.28 -6.22
N GLU A 27 -7.54 14.97 -7.41
CA GLU A 27 -6.99 13.95 -8.30
C GLU A 27 -6.43 14.62 -9.56
N PHE A 28 -5.19 14.28 -9.96
CA PHE A 28 -4.51 14.95 -11.08
C PHE A 28 -3.46 14.04 -11.74
N ASP A 29 -3.13 14.35 -12.99
CA ASP A 29 -2.07 13.70 -13.78
C ASP A 29 -0.90 14.64 -14.13
N ASP A 30 -0.99 15.93 -13.76
CA ASP A 30 0.09 16.89 -13.87
C ASP A 30 0.50 17.40 -12.48
N TYR A 31 1.69 17.06 -12.06
CA TYR A 31 2.23 17.41 -10.74
C TYR A 31 2.49 18.93 -10.55
N HIS A 32 2.47 19.74 -11.61
CA HIS A 32 2.60 21.18 -11.49
C HIS A 32 1.45 21.83 -10.68
N VAL A 33 0.32 21.16 -10.58
CA VAL A 33 -0.81 21.52 -9.70
C VAL A 33 -0.37 21.72 -8.25
N LEU A 34 0.62 20.95 -7.80
CA LEU A 34 1.11 20.98 -6.41
C LEU A 34 1.80 22.29 -6.01
N LYS A 35 2.21 23.13 -6.98
CA LYS A 35 2.80 24.44 -6.68
C LYS A 35 1.85 25.35 -5.88
N ASN A 36 0.54 25.13 -6.05
CA ASN A 36 -0.53 25.91 -5.42
C ASN A 36 -1.11 25.23 -4.16
N ILE A 37 -0.51 24.12 -3.70
CA ILE A 37 -0.97 23.36 -2.54
C ILE A 37 0.15 23.32 -1.51
N ASP A 38 -0.07 24.00 -0.35
CA ASP A 38 0.99 24.12 0.66
C ASP A 38 1.13 22.86 1.51
N LYS A 39 0.01 22.23 1.88
CA LYS A 39 0.00 21.02 2.72
C LYS A 39 -0.93 19.96 2.16
N PHE A 40 -0.46 18.75 2.05
CA PHE A 40 -1.25 17.63 1.55
C PHE A 40 -0.81 16.27 2.11
N ILE A 41 -1.72 15.31 2.01
CA ILE A 41 -1.46 13.89 2.26
C ILE A 41 -1.63 13.15 0.94
N SER A 42 -0.57 12.49 0.47
CA SER A 42 -0.62 11.75 -0.78
C SER A 42 -1.21 10.35 -0.60
N LEU A 43 -2.11 9.97 -1.50
CA LEU A 43 -2.77 8.67 -1.50
C LEU A 43 -2.38 7.86 -2.74
N GLY A 44 -2.15 6.57 -2.54
CA GLY A 44 -2.14 5.57 -3.61
C GLY A 44 -3.52 4.93 -3.81
N ASN A 45 -3.55 3.59 -3.88
CA ASN A 45 -4.80 2.82 -3.97
C ASN A 45 -5.48 2.57 -2.61
N THR A 46 -4.98 3.16 -1.55
CA THR A 46 -5.46 3.05 -0.15
C THR A 46 -5.56 1.62 0.41
N SER A 47 -5.04 0.62 -0.28
CA SER A 47 -5.13 -0.80 0.08
C SER A 47 -4.36 -1.20 1.36
N LYS A 48 -3.66 -0.26 1.97
CA LYS A 48 -2.94 -0.39 3.26
C LYS A 48 -3.24 0.78 4.20
N ILE A 49 -4.37 1.51 3.98
CA ILE A 49 -4.71 2.69 4.77
C ILE A 49 -6.05 2.49 5.46
N LEU A 50 -6.07 2.69 6.78
CA LEU A 50 -7.27 2.87 7.59
C LEU A 50 -7.44 4.35 7.92
N PHE A 51 -8.55 4.97 7.48
CA PHE A 51 -8.89 6.34 7.82
C PHE A 51 -9.69 6.35 9.13
N CYS A 52 -9.09 6.89 10.21
CA CYS A 52 -9.65 6.93 11.55
C CYS A 52 -10.16 8.33 11.91
N PHE A 53 -11.20 8.81 11.20
CA PHE A 53 -11.84 10.09 11.47
C PHE A 53 -13.23 10.17 10.85
N ASP A 54 -14.11 10.98 11.45
CA ASP A 54 -15.39 11.36 10.85
C ASP A 54 -15.22 12.59 9.92
N TYR A 55 -14.32 13.51 10.28
CA TYR A 55 -13.91 14.65 9.45
C TYR A 55 -12.42 14.94 9.60
N SER A 56 -11.77 15.29 8.49
CA SER A 56 -10.37 15.77 8.47
C SER A 56 -10.24 17.10 7.72
N PRO A 57 -9.60 18.14 8.31
CA PRO A 57 -9.39 19.43 7.67
C PRO A 57 -8.29 19.41 6.61
N ASN A 58 -7.66 18.28 6.38
CA ASN A 58 -6.53 18.15 5.47
C ASN A 58 -6.96 18.06 4.00
N VAL A 59 -6.03 18.41 3.12
CA VAL A 59 -6.11 18.17 1.68
C VAL A 59 -5.48 16.81 1.36
N PHE A 60 -6.25 15.95 0.73
CA PHE A 60 -5.78 14.65 0.25
C PHE A 60 -5.60 14.69 -1.25
N ILE A 61 -4.49 14.17 -1.74
CA ILE A 61 -4.16 14.17 -3.17
C ILE A 61 -3.96 12.76 -3.70
N LYS A 62 -4.31 12.56 -4.98
CA LYS A 62 -4.04 11.32 -5.71
C LYS A 62 -3.48 11.63 -7.09
N TYR A 63 -2.26 11.18 -7.34
CA TYR A 63 -1.62 11.28 -8.64
C TYR A 63 -1.97 10.06 -9.49
N VAL A 64 -2.49 10.29 -10.72
CA VAL A 64 -3.10 9.22 -11.52
C VAL A 64 -2.44 9.00 -12.88
N LYS A 65 -1.34 9.64 -13.19
CA LYS A 65 -0.61 9.43 -14.45
C LYS A 65 -0.05 8.01 -14.52
N LYS A 66 -0.30 7.31 -15.65
CA LYS A 66 -0.01 5.87 -15.83
C LYS A 66 0.99 5.59 -16.94
N LYS A 67 1.64 6.62 -17.51
CA LYS A 67 2.52 6.47 -18.67
C LYS A 67 3.83 5.77 -18.31
N ILE A 68 4.36 4.97 -19.25
CA ILE A 68 5.65 4.28 -19.13
C ILE A 68 6.51 4.69 -20.34
N TYR A 69 7.80 4.86 -20.13
CA TYR A 69 8.80 5.10 -21.16
C TYR A 69 9.90 4.05 -21.06
N PHE A 70 10.23 3.43 -22.19
CA PHE A 70 11.29 2.42 -22.29
C PHE A 70 12.55 3.03 -22.89
N PHE A 71 13.70 2.66 -22.35
CA PHE A 71 15.03 3.01 -22.80
C PHE A 71 15.83 1.72 -23.07
N LYS A 72 17.11 1.82 -23.42
CA LYS A 72 17.94 0.66 -23.80
C LYS A 72 18.07 -0.37 -22.67
N ASP A 73 18.33 0.10 -21.44
CA ASP A 73 18.66 -0.73 -20.25
C ASP A 73 17.71 -0.56 -19.06
N LYS A 74 16.72 0.35 -19.20
CA LYS A 74 15.81 0.73 -18.13
C LYS A 74 14.49 1.21 -18.65
N PHE A 75 13.50 1.31 -17.76
CA PHE A 75 12.24 2.01 -18.04
C PHE A 75 11.90 2.98 -16.94
N PHE A 76 11.12 4.00 -17.27
CA PHE A 76 10.51 4.92 -16.33
C PHE A 76 9.00 4.68 -16.31
N ALA A 77 8.43 4.57 -15.10
CA ALA A 77 6.98 4.46 -14.94
C ALA A 77 6.47 5.54 -13.98
N TYR A 78 5.39 6.21 -14.36
CA TYR A 78 4.68 7.12 -13.46
C TYR A 78 3.95 6.36 -12.35
N SER A 79 3.90 6.96 -11.17
CA SER A 79 3.48 6.31 -9.93
C SER A 79 1.99 5.98 -9.83
N GLY A 80 1.13 6.58 -10.69
CA GLY A 80 -0.30 6.31 -10.74
C GLY A 80 -0.69 5.01 -11.45
N ILE A 81 0.27 4.25 -12.00
CA ILE A 81 -0.02 2.96 -12.62
C ILE A 81 -0.20 1.88 -11.54
N SER A 82 -1.18 0.97 -11.73
CA SER A 82 -1.32 -0.21 -10.86
C SER A 82 -0.22 -1.24 -11.15
N LEU A 83 0.19 -2.00 -10.12
CA LEU A 83 1.18 -3.07 -10.30
C LEU A 83 0.72 -4.11 -11.31
N LEU A 84 -0.56 -4.45 -11.31
CA LEU A 84 -1.14 -5.37 -12.31
C LEU A 84 -0.95 -4.83 -13.73
N LYS A 85 -1.35 -3.56 -13.99
CA LYS A 85 -1.23 -2.97 -15.33
C LYS A 85 0.22 -2.79 -15.75
N LEU A 86 1.10 -2.44 -14.84
CA LEU A 86 2.54 -2.37 -15.10
C LEU A 86 3.06 -3.74 -15.56
N ASN A 87 2.77 -4.81 -14.79
CA ASN A 87 3.21 -6.16 -15.12
C ASN A 87 2.64 -6.66 -16.47
N GLU A 88 1.36 -6.42 -16.77
CA GLU A 88 0.76 -6.77 -18.06
C GLU A 88 1.56 -6.17 -19.25
N ILE A 89 2.02 -4.92 -19.12
CA ILE A 89 2.80 -4.24 -20.15
C ILE A 89 4.21 -4.83 -20.23
N LEU A 90 4.82 -5.13 -19.09
CA LEU A 90 6.17 -5.70 -19.02
C LEU A 90 6.21 -7.13 -19.57
N MET A 91 5.26 -7.98 -19.21
CA MET A 91 5.13 -9.36 -19.71
C MET A 91 5.03 -9.43 -21.22
N LYS A 92 4.26 -8.52 -21.86
CA LYS A 92 4.17 -8.42 -23.33
C LYS A 92 5.49 -8.10 -24.02
N LYS A 93 6.50 -7.68 -23.25
CA LYS A 93 7.87 -7.35 -23.72
C LYS A 93 8.92 -8.32 -23.18
N ASN A 94 8.50 -9.44 -22.60
CA ASN A 94 9.36 -10.43 -21.95
C ASN A 94 10.24 -9.84 -20.83
N ILE A 95 9.73 -8.80 -20.14
CA ILE A 95 10.42 -8.15 -19.03
C ILE A 95 9.88 -8.73 -17.73
N THR A 96 10.79 -9.22 -16.89
CA THR A 96 10.54 -9.91 -15.61
C THR A 96 10.80 -9.00 -14.40
N GLY A 97 10.36 -9.43 -13.23
CA GLY A 97 10.67 -8.83 -11.93
C GLY A 97 9.50 -8.17 -11.23
N PHE A 98 8.28 -8.22 -11.81
CA PHE A 98 7.06 -7.65 -11.23
C PHE A 98 5.90 -8.66 -11.14
N GLU A 99 6.10 -9.90 -11.54
CA GLU A 99 5.05 -10.90 -11.69
C GLU A 99 4.31 -11.17 -10.38
N LYS A 100 5.06 -11.41 -9.30
CA LYS A 100 4.49 -11.72 -8.00
C LYS A 100 3.88 -10.47 -7.36
N LEU A 101 4.55 -9.33 -7.47
CA LEU A 101 4.06 -8.03 -6.99
C LEU A 101 2.75 -7.60 -7.65
N SER A 102 2.52 -7.96 -8.91
CA SER A 102 1.31 -7.60 -9.64
C SER A 102 0.03 -8.24 -9.10
N THR A 103 0.18 -9.30 -8.32
CA THR A 103 -0.95 -9.99 -7.70
C THR A 103 -1.50 -9.27 -6.46
N ILE A 104 -0.76 -8.31 -5.89
CA ILE A 104 -1.22 -7.51 -4.75
C ILE A 104 -1.88 -6.20 -5.23
N PRO A 105 -2.95 -5.74 -4.56
CA PRO A 105 -3.59 -4.48 -4.92
C PRO A 105 -2.69 -3.30 -4.56
N GLY A 106 -2.42 -2.41 -5.52
CA GLY A 106 -1.60 -1.22 -5.25
C GLY A 106 -1.27 -0.42 -6.50
N LEU A 107 -0.96 0.86 -6.30
CA LEU A 107 -0.31 1.70 -7.29
C LEU A 107 1.21 1.71 -7.05
N LEU A 108 1.97 1.93 -8.11
CA LEU A 108 3.43 1.92 -8.07
C LEU A 108 3.99 2.87 -6.99
N GLY A 109 3.46 4.10 -6.87
CA GLY A 109 3.93 5.07 -5.89
C GLY A 109 3.78 4.59 -4.44
N GLY A 110 2.59 4.09 -4.06
CA GLY A 110 2.36 3.53 -2.74
C GLY A 110 3.20 2.28 -2.47
N SER A 111 3.45 1.48 -3.51
CA SER A 111 4.30 0.29 -3.41
C SER A 111 5.76 0.63 -3.15
N ILE A 112 6.28 1.71 -3.77
CA ILE A 112 7.63 2.22 -3.50
C ILE A 112 7.72 2.74 -2.07
N VAL A 113 6.77 3.58 -1.63
CA VAL A 113 6.75 4.15 -0.28
C VAL A 113 6.72 3.08 0.80
N ASN A 114 6.01 1.97 0.57
CA ASN A 114 5.91 0.86 1.51
C ASN A 114 7.01 -0.21 1.33
N ASN A 115 7.91 -0.06 0.37
CA ASN A 115 8.81 -1.13 -0.07
C ASN A 115 8.05 -2.46 -0.20
N ALA A 116 7.00 -2.44 -1.05
CA ALA A 116 6.10 -3.59 -1.18
C ALA A 116 6.85 -4.82 -1.66
N SER A 117 6.58 -5.95 -1.00
CA SER A 117 7.11 -7.25 -1.40
C SER A 117 6.03 -8.32 -1.35
N PHE A 118 6.15 -9.33 -2.18
CA PHE A 118 5.30 -10.51 -2.15
C PHE A 118 6.12 -11.74 -2.55
N LEU A 119 6.06 -12.77 -1.69
CA LEU A 119 6.97 -13.92 -1.76
C LEU A 119 8.43 -13.42 -1.72
N ASP A 120 9.22 -13.73 -2.75
CA ASP A 120 10.64 -13.37 -2.90
C ASP A 120 10.87 -12.17 -3.84
N GLN A 121 9.83 -11.45 -4.30
CA GLN A 121 9.96 -10.23 -5.08
C GLN A 121 9.72 -8.98 -4.24
N CYS A 122 10.59 -7.99 -4.37
CA CYS A 122 10.45 -6.68 -3.74
C CYS A 122 10.47 -5.57 -4.80
N ILE A 123 9.67 -4.51 -4.59
CA ILE A 123 9.60 -3.37 -5.53
C ILE A 123 10.97 -2.68 -5.70
N SER A 124 11.80 -2.74 -4.67
CA SER A 124 13.15 -2.16 -4.70
C SER A 124 14.19 -3.01 -5.43
N ASP A 125 13.91 -4.27 -5.81
CA ASP A 125 14.92 -5.15 -6.42
C ASP A 125 15.53 -4.55 -7.68
N LEU A 126 14.67 -4.06 -8.58
CA LEU A 126 15.06 -3.44 -9.85
C LEU A 126 15.06 -1.91 -9.83
N LEU A 127 14.79 -1.28 -8.67
CA LEU A 127 14.71 0.17 -8.54
C LEU A 127 16.10 0.81 -8.75
N ILE A 128 16.16 1.85 -9.58
CA ILE A 128 17.34 2.67 -9.82
C ILE A 128 17.26 3.97 -9.02
N LYS A 129 16.19 4.75 -9.27
CA LYS A 129 15.93 6.04 -8.63
C LYS A 129 14.46 6.41 -8.76
N ILE A 130 14.00 7.28 -7.89
CA ILE A 130 12.64 7.82 -7.88
C ILE A 130 12.66 9.31 -8.23
N LEU A 131 11.63 9.77 -8.94
CA LEU A 131 11.32 11.19 -9.14
C LEU A 131 10.28 11.58 -8.11
N VAL A 132 10.54 12.62 -7.34
CA VAL A 132 9.69 13.04 -6.22
C VAL A 132 9.36 14.53 -6.30
N TYR A 133 8.24 14.90 -5.65
CA TYR A 133 7.88 16.27 -5.31
C TYR A 133 7.88 16.41 -3.79
N GLU A 134 8.63 17.36 -3.28
CA GLU A 134 8.71 17.70 -1.88
C GLU A 134 9.13 19.17 -1.73
N ASN A 135 8.53 19.91 -0.79
CA ASN A 135 8.87 21.30 -0.49
C ASN A 135 8.90 22.19 -1.75
N LYS A 136 7.88 22.05 -2.62
CA LYS A 136 7.73 22.79 -3.89
C LYS A 136 8.86 22.53 -4.91
N LYS A 137 9.70 21.51 -4.69
CA LYS A 137 10.80 21.09 -5.59
C LYS A 137 10.54 19.71 -6.16
N ILE A 138 11.11 19.48 -7.34
CA ILE A 138 11.11 18.19 -8.02
C ILE A 138 12.56 17.76 -8.17
N TYR A 139 12.88 16.55 -7.72
CA TYR A 139 14.23 16.03 -7.80
C TYR A 139 14.25 14.49 -7.80
N PHE A 140 15.40 13.93 -8.15
CA PHE A 140 15.63 12.50 -8.09
C PHE A 140 16.28 12.10 -6.77
N ILE A 141 15.83 10.97 -6.21
CA ILE A 141 16.52 10.27 -5.11
C ILE A 141 16.99 8.92 -5.66
N ASN A 142 18.28 8.62 -5.56
CA ASN A 142 18.81 7.33 -5.98
C ASN A 142 18.43 6.24 -4.96
N LYS A 143 18.35 4.99 -5.39
CA LYS A 143 18.04 3.85 -4.49
C LYS A 143 18.99 3.79 -3.29
N LYS A 144 20.30 4.06 -3.51
CA LYS A 144 21.32 4.03 -2.45
C LYS A 144 21.10 5.09 -1.34
N ASP A 145 20.37 6.16 -1.65
CA ASP A 145 20.08 7.27 -0.74
C ASP A 145 18.72 7.08 0.00
N LEU A 146 18.07 5.92 -0.21
CA LEU A 146 16.81 5.55 0.44
C LEU A 146 17.09 4.58 1.61
N ASP A 147 16.53 4.89 2.78
CA ASP A 147 16.50 3.95 3.90
C ASP A 147 15.43 2.89 3.63
N ILE A 148 15.83 1.83 2.97
CA ILE A 148 14.92 0.73 2.58
C ILE A 148 15.06 -0.40 3.58
N THR A 149 13.96 -0.68 4.30
CA THR A 149 13.86 -1.81 5.21
C THR A 149 12.60 -2.62 4.94
N TYR A 150 12.39 -3.71 5.68
CA TYR A 150 11.18 -4.53 5.55
C TYR A 150 9.91 -3.70 5.77
N ARG A 151 9.08 -3.59 4.72
CA ARG A 151 7.81 -2.83 4.73
C ARG A 151 7.95 -1.37 5.13
N ASN A 152 9.11 -0.77 4.89
CA ASN A 152 9.34 0.62 5.25
C ASN A 152 10.36 1.30 4.34
N THR A 153 10.15 2.63 4.19
CA THR A 153 11.13 3.57 3.63
C THR A 153 11.03 4.88 4.40
N ASN A 154 12.06 5.72 4.27
CA ASN A 154 12.05 7.11 4.79
C ASN A 154 11.12 8.07 4.00
N LEU A 155 10.28 7.54 3.10
CA LEU A 155 9.37 8.32 2.25
C LEU A 155 7.97 8.51 2.85
N LYS A 156 7.66 7.90 3.99
CA LYS A 156 6.34 8.00 4.65
C LYS A 156 6.18 9.29 5.42
N ARG A 157 5.93 10.39 4.71
CA ARG A 157 5.76 11.72 5.29
C ARG A 157 4.74 12.55 4.53
N ASN A 158 4.16 13.55 5.20
CA ASN A 158 3.25 14.50 4.56
C ASN A 158 4.01 15.41 3.60
N ASN A 159 3.30 16.05 2.69
CA ASN A 159 3.84 16.94 1.65
C ASN A 159 4.87 16.29 0.74
N PHE A 160 4.81 14.96 0.60
CA PHE A 160 5.69 14.15 -0.21
C PHE A 160 4.91 13.34 -1.26
N LEU A 161 5.36 13.36 -2.49
CA LEU A 161 4.76 12.57 -3.58
C LEU A 161 5.84 11.90 -4.39
N VAL A 162 5.75 10.59 -4.57
CA VAL A 162 6.48 9.88 -5.61
C VAL A 162 5.78 10.13 -6.94
N ILE A 163 6.43 10.81 -7.89
CA ILE A 163 5.91 11.10 -9.23
C ILE A 163 6.10 9.89 -10.14
N GLY A 164 7.23 9.20 -10.03
CA GLY A 164 7.55 8.04 -10.83
C GLY A 164 8.93 7.46 -10.46
N ALA A 165 9.31 6.39 -11.14
CA ALA A 165 10.57 5.72 -10.85
C ALA A 165 11.21 5.11 -12.09
N TYR A 166 12.53 5.02 -12.07
CA TYR A 166 13.34 4.26 -13.02
C TYR A 166 13.65 2.87 -12.45
N PHE A 167 13.53 1.86 -13.31
CA PHE A 167 13.84 0.46 -13.01
C PHE A 167 14.74 -0.12 -14.08
N TYR A 168 15.62 -1.04 -13.69
CA TYR A 168 16.39 -1.84 -14.64
C TYR A 168 15.48 -2.76 -15.45
N LEU A 169 15.81 -2.97 -16.73
CA LEU A 169 15.21 -4.01 -17.54
C LEU A 169 15.91 -5.34 -17.24
N LYS A 170 15.10 -6.35 -16.96
CA LYS A 170 15.56 -7.74 -16.89
C LYS A 170 14.63 -8.57 -17.77
N TYR A 171 15.19 -9.40 -18.63
CA TYR A 171 14.43 -10.23 -19.56
C TYR A 171 14.45 -11.70 -19.13
N ASP A 172 13.40 -12.43 -19.47
CA ASP A 172 13.29 -13.87 -19.27
C ASP A 172 12.37 -14.48 -20.33
N LEU A 173 12.33 -15.81 -20.44
CA LEU A 173 11.43 -16.50 -21.34
C LEU A 173 9.97 -16.27 -20.93
N PRO A 174 9.06 -16.06 -21.90
CA PRO A 174 7.64 -15.78 -21.61
C PRO A 174 6.98 -16.82 -20.70
N GLU A 175 7.29 -18.11 -20.94
CA GLU A 175 6.79 -19.21 -20.12
C GLU A 175 7.23 -19.14 -18.65
N ASN A 176 8.48 -18.75 -18.38
CA ASN A 176 8.98 -18.57 -17.02
C ASN A 176 8.28 -17.42 -16.29
N ILE A 177 8.08 -16.31 -16.99
CA ILE A 177 7.36 -15.13 -16.48
C ILE A 177 5.92 -15.52 -16.13
N LEU A 178 5.21 -16.17 -17.06
CA LEU A 178 3.83 -16.61 -16.87
C LEU A 178 3.71 -17.62 -15.73
N LYS A 179 4.65 -18.59 -15.64
CA LYS A 179 4.70 -19.54 -14.54
C LYS A 179 4.80 -18.87 -13.18
N ARG A 180 5.71 -17.90 -13.02
CA ARG A 180 5.86 -17.16 -11.75
C ARG A 180 4.61 -16.36 -11.38
N TYR A 181 3.96 -15.72 -12.37
CA TYR A 181 2.71 -15.02 -12.16
C TYR A 181 1.59 -15.94 -11.69
N ASN A 182 1.40 -17.08 -12.38
CA ASN A 182 0.34 -18.03 -12.04
C ASN A 182 0.56 -18.64 -10.65
N LEU A 183 1.78 -19.08 -10.32
CA LEU A 183 2.11 -19.58 -8.98
C LEU A 183 1.82 -18.57 -7.87
N ALA A 184 2.13 -17.30 -8.10
CA ALA A 184 1.84 -16.25 -7.12
C ALA A 184 0.33 -16.02 -6.96
N LYS A 185 -0.44 -16.07 -8.05
CA LYS A 185 -1.90 -15.95 -8.04
C LYS A 185 -2.55 -17.13 -7.30
N GLU A 186 -2.14 -18.34 -7.60
CA GLU A 186 -2.60 -19.56 -6.93
C GLU A 186 -2.29 -19.53 -5.43
N TYR A 187 -1.08 -19.14 -5.06
CA TYR A 187 -0.70 -18.98 -3.65
C TYR A 187 -1.66 -18.04 -2.92
N ARG A 188 -2.04 -16.93 -3.54
CA ARG A 188 -3.00 -15.99 -2.92
C ARG A 188 -4.39 -16.60 -2.76
N ILE A 189 -4.90 -17.28 -3.77
CA ILE A 189 -6.22 -17.93 -3.71
C ILE A 189 -6.27 -18.95 -2.57
N LEU A 190 -5.20 -19.71 -2.41
CA LEU A 190 -5.10 -20.74 -1.37
C LEU A 190 -5.00 -20.16 0.05
N HIS A 191 -4.20 -19.09 0.23
CA HIS A 191 -3.82 -18.59 1.57
C HIS A 191 -4.54 -17.31 2.00
N GLN A 192 -5.28 -16.65 1.12
CA GLN A 192 -5.97 -15.39 1.43
C GLN A 192 -7.45 -15.48 1.02
N GLU A 193 -8.32 -14.89 1.81
CA GLU A 193 -9.72 -14.78 1.42
C GLU A 193 -9.91 -13.71 0.33
N ASN A 194 -10.84 -14.00 -0.60
CA ASN A 194 -11.27 -13.02 -1.60
C ASN A 194 -12.34 -12.09 -1.01
N LYS A 195 -11.98 -11.40 0.08
CA LYS A 195 -12.84 -10.46 0.80
C LYS A 195 -12.11 -9.15 1.05
N LEU A 196 -12.84 -8.08 1.35
CA LEU A 196 -12.24 -6.77 1.64
C LEU A 196 -11.37 -6.85 2.90
N SER A 197 -10.12 -6.43 2.77
CA SER A 197 -9.17 -6.32 3.87
C SER A 197 -8.04 -5.37 3.49
N LEU A 198 -7.28 -4.91 4.45
CA LEU A 198 -6.04 -4.14 4.23
C LEU A 198 -4.79 -5.04 4.09
N GLY A 199 -4.99 -6.36 3.88
CA GLY A 199 -3.93 -7.36 3.89
C GLY A 199 -3.39 -7.57 5.31
N SER A 200 -2.12 -7.98 5.45
CA SER A 200 -1.50 -8.15 6.77
C SER A 200 -1.62 -6.88 7.59
N THR A 201 -2.17 -7.00 8.79
CA THR A 201 -2.40 -5.90 9.71
C THR A 201 -1.11 -5.51 10.44
N PHE A 202 -0.37 -6.52 10.90
CA PHE A 202 0.86 -6.35 11.66
C PHE A 202 2.09 -6.79 10.87
N LYS A 203 3.23 -6.13 11.10
CA LYS A 203 4.53 -6.55 10.57
C LYS A 203 4.99 -7.82 11.26
N ASN A 204 5.62 -8.72 10.52
CA ASN A 204 6.30 -9.86 11.13
C ASN A 204 7.56 -9.39 11.85
N GLY A 205 7.93 -10.08 12.92
CA GLY A 205 9.22 -9.92 13.56
C GLY A 205 10.34 -10.61 12.79
N LYS A 206 11.57 -10.49 13.30
CA LYS A 206 12.75 -11.12 12.70
C LYS A 206 12.65 -12.66 12.70
N ASN A 207 12.17 -13.23 13.79
CA ASN A 207 12.17 -14.67 14.04
C ASN A 207 10.75 -15.27 14.11
N TYR A 208 9.69 -14.49 13.88
CA TYR A 208 8.31 -14.98 13.98
C TYR A 208 7.38 -14.32 12.95
N LYS A 209 6.30 -15.02 12.64
CA LYS A 209 5.23 -14.54 11.76
C LYS A 209 3.96 -14.33 12.59
N ILE A 210 3.45 -13.10 12.61
CA ILE A 210 2.27 -12.74 13.41
C ILE A 210 1.04 -13.59 13.05
N GLY A 211 0.83 -13.88 11.76
CA GLY A 211 -0.27 -14.75 11.34
C GLY A 211 -0.21 -16.16 11.97
N GLN A 212 0.97 -16.72 12.14
CA GLN A 212 1.15 -18.02 12.78
C GLN A 212 0.91 -17.96 14.31
N ILE A 213 1.31 -16.86 14.96
CA ILE A 213 1.05 -16.66 16.39
C ILE A 213 -0.45 -16.52 16.64
N LEU A 214 -1.14 -15.65 15.90
CA LEU A 214 -2.58 -15.47 16.05
C LEU A 214 -3.37 -16.74 15.71
N ASP A 215 -2.90 -17.55 14.78
CA ASP A 215 -3.47 -18.87 14.45
C ASP A 215 -3.30 -19.85 15.63
N LYS A 216 -2.07 -19.96 16.17
CA LYS A 216 -1.76 -20.78 17.35
C LYS A 216 -2.61 -20.37 18.56
N LEU A 217 -2.88 -19.07 18.73
CA LEU A 217 -3.74 -18.53 19.78
C LEU A 217 -5.25 -18.63 19.46
N SER A 218 -5.64 -19.32 18.39
CA SER A 218 -7.02 -19.58 17.99
C SER A 218 -7.83 -18.32 17.65
N TYR A 219 -7.17 -17.26 17.12
CA TYR A 219 -7.85 -16.02 16.73
C TYR A 219 -8.45 -16.03 15.32
N LYS A 220 -8.31 -17.09 14.52
CA LYS A 220 -9.05 -17.20 13.25
C LYS A 220 -10.57 -17.15 13.50
N GLY A 221 -11.28 -16.33 12.71
CA GLY A 221 -12.72 -16.10 12.86
C GLY A 221 -13.13 -15.21 14.03
N PHE A 222 -12.19 -14.81 14.90
CA PHE A 222 -12.50 -13.97 16.06
C PHE A 222 -12.98 -12.57 15.65
N SER A 223 -14.01 -12.08 16.33
CA SER A 223 -14.57 -10.75 16.12
C SER A 223 -15.02 -10.10 17.42
N LEU A 224 -15.02 -8.77 17.44
CA LEU A 224 -15.60 -7.94 18.51
C LEU A 224 -16.84 -7.17 18.03
N SER A 225 -17.18 -7.29 16.74
CA SER A 225 -18.36 -6.66 16.13
C SER A 225 -18.89 -7.53 14.99
N LYS A 226 -20.09 -7.18 14.48
CA LYS A 226 -20.71 -7.92 13.36
C LYS A 226 -20.00 -7.68 12.01
N ASN A 227 -19.25 -6.57 11.88
CA ASN A 227 -18.84 -6.05 10.59
C ASN A 227 -17.33 -6.21 10.31
N CYS A 228 -16.55 -6.71 11.26
CA CYS A 228 -15.14 -7.05 11.02
C CYS A 228 -14.68 -8.20 11.91
N TYR A 229 -13.80 -9.06 11.35
CA TYR A 229 -13.30 -10.25 12.03
C TYR A 229 -11.93 -10.67 11.48
N VAL A 230 -11.21 -11.46 12.26
CA VAL A 230 -9.94 -12.08 11.84
C VAL A 230 -10.22 -13.15 10.78
N SER A 231 -9.52 -13.11 9.66
CA SER A 231 -9.71 -14.06 8.56
C SER A 231 -9.52 -15.51 8.99
N ASN A 232 -10.39 -16.40 8.49
CA ASN A 232 -10.28 -17.84 8.71
C ASN A 232 -9.10 -18.49 7.94
N LYS A 233 -8.63 -17.84 6.84
CA LYS A 233 -7.48 -18.34 6.06
C LYS A 233 -6.15 -17.79 6.57
N HIS A 234 -6.11 -16.52 6.96
CA HIS A 234 -4.87 -15.83 7.32
C HIS A 234 -5.06 -14.95 8.55
N ALA A 235 -4.68 -15.42 9.72
CA ALA A 235 -4.97 -14.76 11.00
C ALA A 235 -4.37 -13.34 11.18
N ASN A 236 -3.44 -12.89 10.33
CA ASN A 236 -2.97 -11.50 10.30
C ASN A 236 -3.78 -10.57 9.37
N PHE A 237 -4.92 -11.05 8.82
CA PHE A 237 -5.83 -10.24 8.01
C PHE A 237 -7.12 -9.99 8.81
N ILE A 238 -7.61 -8.76 8.77
CA ILE A 238 -8.93 -8.40 9.26
C ILE A 238 -9.84 -8.26 8.05
N ILE A 239 -10.89 -9.08 8.01
CA ILE A 239 -11.94 -9.03 6.99
C ILE A 239 -12.94 -7.96 7.39
N ILE A 240 -13.39 -7.20 6.41
CA ILE A 240 -14.25 -6.04 6.58
C ILE A 240 -15.52 -6.27 5.77
N GLU A 241 -16.66 -6.34 6.46
CA GLU A 241 -17.97 -6.55 5.87
C GLU A 241 -18.68 -5.21 5.63
N LYS A 242 -19.74 -5.25 4.84
CA LYS A 242 -20.55 -4.08 4.53
C LYS A 242 -21.14 -3.47 5.82
N GLY A 243 -20.97 -2.17 5.98
CA GLY A 243 -21.43 -1.44 7.15
C GLY A 243 -20.39 -1.27 8.26
N ALA A 244 -19.21 -1.84 8.11
CA ALA A 244 -18.10 -1.60 9.04
C ALA A 244 -17.75 -0.11 9.14
N ASN A 245 -17.40 0.32 10.32
CA ASN A 245 -16.84 1.65 10.56
C ASN A 245 -15.41 1.56 11.09
N TYR A 246 -14.68 2.67 11.02
CA TYR A 246 -13.26 2.68 11.42
C TYR A 246 -13.05 2.40 12.91
N LYS A 247 -14.02 2.71 13.78
CA LYS A 247 -13.91 2.51 15.24
C LYS A 247 -13.89 1.01 15.57
N GLU A 248 -14.78 0.23 14.93
CA GLU A 248 -14.82 -1.24 15.10
C GLU A 248 -13.50 -1.88 14.66
N ILE A 249 -12.99 -1.48 13.48
CA ILE A 249 -11.75 -2.03 12.92
C ILE A 249 -10.56 -1.66 13.82
N TYR A 250 -10.46 -0.38 14.21
CA TYR A 250 -9.37 0.12 15.05
C TYR A 250 -9.41 -0.50 16.45
N TYR A 251 -10.60 -0.73 17.00
CA TYR A 251 -10.77 -1.43 18.28
C TYR A 251 -10.26 -2.88 18.19
N LEU A 252 -10.64 -3.63 17.15
CA LEU A 252 -10.15 -4.99 16.93
C LEU A 252 -8.62 -5.03 16.74
N ILE A 253 -8.04 -4.07 16.01
CA ILE A 253 -6.59 -3.94 15.84
C ILE A 253 -5.89 -3.76 17.20
N ASN A 254 -6.38 -2.83 18.04
CA ASN A 254 -5.78 -2.57 19.34
C ASN A 254 -5.93 -3.76 20.29
N PHE A 255 -7.06 -4.43 20.28
CA PHE A 255 -7.26 -5.67 21.04
C PHE A 255 -6.21 -6.73 20.65
N LEU A 256 -6.06 -7.02 19.36
CA LEU A 256 -5.09 -7.98 18.87
C LEU A 256 -3.63 -7.55 19.17
N LYS A 257 -3.36 -6.23 19.11
CA LYS A 257 -2.05 -5.68 19.49
C LYS A 257 -1.71 -5.97 20.95
N ASN A 258 -2.66 -5.79 21.85
CA ASN A 258 -2.48 -6.10 23.28
C ASN A 258 -2.30 -7.61 23.52
N VAL A 259 -3.05 -8.47 22.82
CA VAL A 259 -2.86 -9.92 22.86
C VAL A 259 -1.46 -10.31 22.42
N LEU A 260 -0.99 -9.75 21.31
CA LEU A 260 0.35 -10.02 20.80
C LEU A 260 1.45 -9.51 21.74
N TYR A 261 1.29 -8.31 22.32
CA TYR A 261 2.21 -7.78 23.31
C TYR A 261 2.32 -8.70 24.54
N ASN A 262 1.18 -9.15 25.08
CA ASN A 262 1.15 -10.06 26.23
C ASN A 262 1.80 -11.42 25.92
N TYR A 263 1.69 -11.91 24.69
CA TYR A 263 2.29 -13.19 24.30
C TYR A 263 3.79 -13.07 23.97
N LEU A 264 4.20 -11.99 23.29
CA LEU A 264 5.58 -11.80 22.83
C LEU A 264 6.47 -11.06 23.85
N GLN A 265 5.87 -10.31 24.77
CA GLN A 265 6.54 -9.39 25.70
C GLN A 265 7.39 -8.32 24.99
N GLU A 266 6.96 -7.95 23.75
CA GLU A 266 7.59 -6.90 22.95
C GLU A 266 6.54 -6.15 22.10
N ASP A 267 6.87 -4.94 21.69
CA ASP A 267 5.98 -4.11 20.87
C ASP A 267 5.79 -4.68 19.46
N VAL A 268 4.53 -4.70 19.01
CA VAL A 268 4.13 -5.11 17.67
C VAL A 268 3.73 -3.89 16.84
N TYR A 269 4.29 -3.79 15.65
CA TYR A 269 4.09 -2.66 14.74
C TYR A 269 3.10 -2.99 13.64
N LEU A 270 2.30 -1.99 13.25
CA LEU A 270 1.36 -2.13 12.15
C LEU A 270 2.08 -2.18 10.79
N GLU A 271 1.64 -3.06 9.90
CA GLU A 271 2.00 -3.03 8.47
C GLU A 271 1.09 -2.06 7.71
N ILE A 272 -0.16 -1.90 8.15
CA ILE A 272 -1.08 -0.88 7.64
C ILE A 272 -0.72 0.50 8.20
N GLN A 273 -1.15 1.54 7.50
CA GLN A 273 -1.04 2.93 7.95
C GLN A 273 -2.40 3.39 8.46
N VAL A 274 -2.45 3.89 9.68
CA VAL A 274 -3.65 4.53 10.25
C VAL A 274 -3.51 6.04 10.10
N ILE A 275 -4.47 6.69 9.45
CA ILE A 275 -4.48 8.16 9.29
C ILE A 275 -5.56 8.74 10.19
N PHE A 276 -5.15 9.65 11.10
CA PHE A 276 -6.03 10.36 12.01
C PHE A 276 -6.49 11.71 11.44
N LYS A 277 -7.45 12.34 12.10
CA LYS A 277 -8.10 13.58 11.63
C LYS A 277 -7.12 14.75 11.39
N ASP A 278 -6.05 14.83 12.15
CA ASP A 278 -5.01 15.87 12.04
C ASP A 278 -3.95 15.56 10.95
N GLY A 279 -4.09 14.45 10.26
CA GLY A 279 -3.17 14.02 9.21
C GLY A 279 -1.93 13.28 9.74
N ARG A 280 -1.81 13.10 11.07
CA ARG A 280 -0.79 12.18 11.59
C ARG A 280 -1.08 10.78 11.10
N SER A 281 -0.02 10.07 10.75
CA SER A 281 -0.10 8.65 10.42
C SER A 281 0.68 7.84 11.44
N SER A 282 0.11 6.71 11.86
CA SER A 282 0.77 5.77 12.78
C SER A 282 0.90 4.41 12.14
N THR A 283 2.07 3.80 12.33
CA THR A 283 2.36 2.38 12.12
C THR A 283 2.79 1.71 13.44
N ASN A 284 2.58 2.42 14.56
CA ASN A 284 2.91 1.96 15.91
C ASN A 284 1.70 1.48 16.66
#